data_9c04d130655e138c2332c47c7d64734b
#
_entry.id   9c04d130655e138c2332c47c7d64734b
#
_cell.length_a   1.000
_cell.length_b   1.000
_cell.length_c   1.000
_cell.angle_alpha   90.00
_cell.angle_beta   90.00
_cell.angle_gamma   90.00
#
_symmetry.space_group_name_H-M   'P 1'
#
loop_
_entity.id
_entity.type
_entity.pdbx_description
1 polymer ?
#
loop_
_entity_poly.entity_id
_entity_poly.type
_entity_poly.pdbx_seq_one_letter_code
_entity_poly.pdbx_strand_id
1 'polypeptide(L)'
;MASTHTCFEIVHFAFLPDVTLPRQTEAMNALGVWAATQPGFLSRQSFHDSQQSRWTDVVEWSSLDKATAATERSQREPALADVMALIDPATLHAGHFEKQI
;
A
#
# COMPACT_ATOMS: atom_id res chain seq x y z
N MET A 1 26.84 12.48 -4.93
CA MET A 1 26.50 11.93 -3.61
C MET A 1 25.17 11.19 -3.70
N ALA A 2 25.11 10.00 -3.16
CA ALA A 2 23.87 9.25 -3.18
C ALA A 2 22.79 9.97 -2.35
N SER A 3 21.56 9.93 -2.84
CA SER A 3 20.44 10.46 -2.07
C SER A 3 20.25 9.64 -0.80
N THR A 4 20.07 10.31 0.33
CA THR A 4 19.72 9.68 1.60
C THR A 4 18.20 9.72 1.84
N HIS A 5 17.45 10.27 0.86
CA HIS A 5 16.00 10.36 1.00
C HIS A 5 15.35 9.01 0.82
N THR A 6 14.49 8.67 1.77
CA THR A 6 13.59 7.53 1.61
C THR A 6 12.37 7.96 0.81
N CYS A 7 11.62 6.97 0.32
CA CYS A 7 10.42 7.20 -0.46
C CYS A 7 9.21 6.75 0.34
N PHE A 8 8.20 7.61 0.46
CA PHE A 8 6.92 7.25 1.07
C PHE A 8 5.92 6.98 -0.04
N GLU A 9 5.46 5.76 -0.13
CA GLU A 9 4.36 5.39 -1.00
C GLU A 9 3.07 5.57 -0.22
N ILE A 10 2.21 6.47 -0.68
CA ILE A 10 0.95 6.77 -0.02
C ILE A 10 -0.18 6.41 -0.97
N VAL A 11 -1.07 5.53 -0.49
CA VAL A 11 -2.17 5.01 -1.28
C VAL A 11 -3.47 5.22 -0.54
N HIS A 12 -4.44 5.87 -1.19
CA HIS A 12 -5.79 6.04 -0.67
C HIS A 12 -6.75 5.17 -1.47
N PHE A 13 -7.66 4.47 -0.80
CA PHE A 13 -8.64 3.65 -1.50
C PHE A 13 -9.78 3.23 -0.59
N ALA A 14 -10.86 2.76 -1.21
CA ALA A 14 -11.95 2.08 -0.54
C ALA A 14 -12.08 0.67 -1.09
N PHE A 15 -12.57 -0.25 -0.26
CA PHE A 15 -12.96 -1.58 -0.72
C PHE A 15 -14.33 -1.51 -1.40
N LEU A 16 -14.66 -2.53 -2.18
CA LEU A 16 -15.99 -2.66 -2.76
C LEU A 16 -17.05 -2.67 -1.65
N PRO A 17 -18.27 -2.17 -1.92
CA PRO A 17 -19.25 -1.93 -0.86
C PRO A 17 -19.69 -3.16 -0.05
N ASP A 18 -19.58 -4.35 -0.63
CA ASP A 18 -19.98 -5.60 0.02
C ASP A 18 -18.88 -6.26 0.84
N VAL A 19 -17.66 -5.70 0.85
CA VAL A 19 -16.55 -6.25 1.63
C VAL A 19 -16.69 -5.80 3.08
N THR A 20 -16.85 -6.75 4.00
CA THR A 20 -16.99 -6.45 5.43
C THR A 20 -15.71 -5.89 6.03
N LEU A 21 -15.81 -5.13 7.10
CA LEU A 21 -14.63 -4.57 7.77
C LEU A 21 -13.64 -5.65 8.23
N PRO A 22 -14.06 -6.78 8.83
CA PRO A 22 -13.11 -7.85 9.15
C PRO A 22 -12.37 -8.36 7.94
N ARG A 23 -13.03 -8.51 6.79
CA ARG A 23 -12.39 -8.94 5.55
C ARG A 23 -11.42 -7.90 5.02
N GLN A 24 -11.77 -6.61 5.15
CA GLN A 24 -10.87 -5.51 4.79
C GLN A 24 -9.59 -5.55 5.62
N THR A 25 -9.72 -5.72 6.93
CA THR A 25 -8.57 -5.78 7.84
C THR A 25 -7.67 -6.97 7.51
N GLU A 26 -8.26 -8.12 7.21
CA GLU A 26 -7.52 -9.31 6.79
C GLU A 26 -6.74 -9.04 5.50
N ALA A 27 -7.38 -8.39 4.53
CA ALA A 27 -6.74 -8.03 3.27
C ALA A 27 -5.57 -7.06 3.49
N MET A 28 -5.75 -6.04 4.35
CA MET A 28 -4.69 -5.09 4.67
C MET A 28 -3.50 -5.77 5.35
N ASN A 29 -3.77 -6.73 6.23
CA ASN A 29 -2.71 -7.51 6.87
C ASN A 29 -1.92 -8.34 5.85
N ALA A 30 -2.61 -8.95 4.90
CA ALA A 30 -1.96 -9.74 3.84
C ALA A 30 -1.03 -8.86 2.98
N LEU A 31 -1.48 -7.67 2.62
CA LEU A 31 -0.65 -6.71 1.89
C LEU A 31 0.60 -6.34 2.70
N GLY A 32 0.45 -6.12 4.01
CA GLY A 32 1.56 -5.78 4.89
C GLY A 32 2.59 -6.88 5.02
N VAL A 33 2.14 -8.11 5.18
CA VAL A 33 3.02 -9.28 5.26
C VAL A 33 3.86 -9.40 3.98
N TRP A 34 3.21 -9.27 2.83
CA TRP A 34 3.91 -9.33 1.56
C TRP A 34 4.91 -8.18 1.40
N ALA A 35 4.48 -6.94 1.66
CA ALA A 35 5.33 -5.76 1.53
C ALA A 35 6.60 -5.87 2.36
N ALA A 36 6.49 -6.40 3.58
CA ALA A 36 7.62 -6.55 4.49
C ALA A 36 8.70 -7.51 3.97
N THR A 37 8.37 -8.36 3.00
CA THR A 37 9.34 -9.27 2.37
C THR A 37 10.10 -8.62 1.22
N GLN A 38 9.72 -7.44 0.78
CA GLN A 38 10.28 -6.82 -0.41
C GLN A 38 11.57 -6.06 -0.12
N PRO A 39 12.54 -6.09 -1.05
CA PRO A 39 13.78 -5.32 -0.89
C PRO A 39 13.49 -3.83 -0.72
N GLY A 40 14.13 -3.22 0.25
CA GLY A 40 13.99 -1.79 0.52
C GLY A 40 12.86 -1.41 1.45
N PHE A 41 12.04 -2.36 1.88
CA PHE A 41 10.98 -2.08 2.85
C PHE A 41 11.57 -1.59 4.17
N LEU A 42 11.02 -0.48 4.70
CA LEU A 42 11.44 0.08 5.99
C LEU A 42 10.31 0.04 7.02
N SER A 43 9.13 0.51 6.68
CA SER A 43 8.00 0.55 7.60
C SER A 43 6.68 0.67 6.86
N ARG A 44 5.59 0.38 7.55
CA ARG A 44 4.24 0.55 7.02
C ARG A 44 3.29 0.95 8.12
N GLN A 45 2.40 1.89 7.81
CA GLN A 45 1.28 2.29 8.65
C GLN A 45 0.03 2.35 7.80
N SER A 46 -1.08 1.82 8.34
CA SER A 46 -2.37 1.87 7.67
C SER A 46 -3.37 2.57 8.56
N PHE A 47 -4.18 3.43 7.96
CA PHE A 47 -5.17 4.23 8.66
C PHE A 47 -6.54 3.99 8.03
N HIS A 48 -7.57 3.94 8.87
CA HIS A 48 -8.94 3.73 8.42
C HIS A 48 -9.83 4.90 8.86
N ASP A 49 -10.54 5.48 7.90
CA ASP A 49 -11.57 6.49 8.14
C ASP A 49 -12.92 5.79 8.19
N SER A 50 -13.45 5.64 9.39
CA SER A 50 -14.72 4.92 9.60
C SER A 50 -15.93 5.70 9.08
N GLN A 51 -15.82 7.02 8.94
CA GLN A 51 -16.93 7.85 8.47
C GLN A 51 -17.12 7.71 6.96
N GLN A 52 -16.02 7.63 6.21
CA GLN A 52 -16.07 7.53 4.76
C GLN A 52 -15.71 6.13 4.23
N SER A 53 -15.45 5.18 5.12
CA SER A 53 -15.07 3.81 4.77
C SER A 53 -13.88 3.78 3.81
N ARG A 54 -12.83 4.49 4.16
CA ARG A 54 -11.62 4.60 3.35
C ARG A 54 -10.39 4.20 4.12
N TRP A 55 -9.40 3.72 3.38
CA TRP A 55 -8.08 3.40 3.92
C TRP A 55 -7.03 4.32 3.33
N THR A 56 -6.02 4.61 4.14
CA THR A 56 -4.77 5.24 3.69
C THR A 56 -3.64 4.35 4.14
N ASP A 57 -2.81 3.94 3.19
CA ASP A 57 -1.66 3.09 3.45
C ASP A 57 -0.39 3.89 3.18
N VAL A 58 0.52 3.89 4.15
CA VAL A 58 1.78 4.63 4.05
C VAL A 58 2.92 3.66 4.22
N VAL A 59 3.68 3.44 3.17
CA VAL A 59 4.83 2.53 3.18
C VAL A 59 6.10 3.31 2.92
N GLU A 60 7.06 3.20 3.83
CA GLU A 60 8.36 3.81 3.64
C GLU A 60 9.32 2.81 3.01
N TRP A 61 9.95 3.22 1.92
CA TRP A 61 10.93 2.45 1.17
C TRP A 61 12.28 3.15 1.19
N SER A 62 13.36 2.39 1.10
CA SER A 62 14.72 2.95 1.14
C SER A 62 15.01 3.87 -0.05
N SER A 63 14.29 3.73 -1.16
CA SER A 63 14.43 4.59 -2.34
C SER A 63 13.19 4.51 -3.22
N LEU A 64 13.07 5.47 -4.14
CA LEU A 64 12.03 5.43 -5.16
C LEU A 64 12.13 4.18 -6.04
N ASP A 65 13.35 3.79 -6.40
CA ASP A 65 13.57 2.59 -7.23
C ASP A 65 13.03 1.34 -6.54
N LYS A 66 13.25 1.20 -5.23
CA LYS A 66 12.74 0.07 -4.46
C LYS A 66 11.21 0.09 -4.38
N ALA A 67 10.63 1.26 -4.16
CA ALA A 67 9.18 1.42 -4.13
C ALA A 67 8.55 1.03 -5.47
N THR A 68 9.08 1.53 -6.57
CA THR A 68 8.60 1.25 -7.93
C THR A 68 8.70 -0.23 -8.26
N ALA A 69 9.84 -0.85 -7.93
CA ALA A 69 10.04 -2.28 -8.18
C ALA A 69 9.05 -3.14 -7.39
N ALA A 70 8.78 -2.78 -6.13
CA ALA A 70 7.79 -3.50 -5.32
C ALA A 70 6.38 -3.37 -5.89
N THR A 71 6.01 -2.18 -6.35
CA THR A 71 4.71 -1.95 -6.99
C THR A 71 4.55 -2.83 -8.23
N GLU A 72 5.56 -2.89 -9.07
CA GLU A 72 5.52 -3.75 -10.26
C GLU A 72 5.37 -5.22 -9.89
N ARG A 73 6.09 -5.68 -8.87
CA ARG A 73 5.98 -7.07 -8.41
C ARG A 73 4.59 -7.36 -7.83
N SER A 74 4.00 -6.40 -7.11
CA SER A 74 2.67 -6.59 -6.52
C SER A 74 1.59 -6.84 -7.57
N GLN A 75 1.73 -6.23 -8.74
CA GLN A 75 0.78 -6.38 -9.83
C GLN A 75 0.84 -7.76 -10.49
N ARG A 76 1.93 -8.49 -10.25
CA ARG A 76 2.15 -9.82 -10.83
C ARG A 76 2.18 -10.93 -9.78
N GLU A 77 1.90 -10.59 -8.51
CA GLU A 77 1.96 -11.54 -7.40
C GLU A 77 0.63 -12.28 -7.26
N PRO A 78 0.57 -13.59 -7.57
CA PRO A 78 -0.69 -14.33 -7.47
C PRO A 78 -1.31 -14.31 -6.07
N ALA A 79 -0.48 -14.28 -5.02
CA ALA A 79 -0.95 -14.26 -3.64
C ALA A 79 -1.72 -12.98 -3.30
N LEU A 80 -1.52 -11.89 -4.05
CA LEU A 80 -2.20 -10.62 -3.83
C LEU A 80 -3.40 -10.41 -4.77
N ALA A 81 -3.59 -11.26 -5.76
CA ALA A 81 -4.64 -11.08 -6.76
C ALA A 81 -6.03 -11.00 -6.12
N ASP A 82 -6.32 -11.91 -5.18
CA ASP A 82 -7.61 -11.95 -4.50
C ASP A 82 -7.84 -10.71 -3.63
N VAL A 83 -6.80 -10.23 -2.97
CA VAL A 83 -6.86 -9.02 -2.14
C VAL A 83 -7.11 -7.80 -3.02
N MET A 84 -6.37 -7.66 -4.10
CA MET A 84 -6.51 -6.52 -5.01
C MET A 84 -7.89 -6.48 -5.66
N ALA A 85 -8.50 -7.63 -5.90
CA ALA A 85 -9.84 -7.73 -6.47
C ALA A 85 -10.93 -7.19 -5.53
N LEU A 86 -10.64 -7.03 -4.24
CA LEU A 86 -11.60 -6.49 -3.26
C LEU A 86 -11.61 -4.97 -3.23
N ILE A 87 -10.61 -4.33 -3.80
CA ILE A 87 -10.46 -2.87 -3.81
C ILE A 87 -11.26 -2.29 -4.97
N ASP A 88 -11.98 -1.19 -4.69
CA ASP A 88 -12.69 -0.45 -5.73
C ASP A 88 -11.65 0.39 -6.52
N PRO A 89 -11.33 0.02 -7.75
CA PRO A 89 -10.28 0.69 -8.51
C PRO A 89 -10.58 2.16 -8.81
N ALA A 90 -11.85 2.55 -8.82
CA ALA A 90 -12.24 3.94 -9.06
C ALA A 90 -11.85 4.86 -7.91
N THR A 91 -11.59 4.31 -6.72
CA THR A 91 -11.23 5.08 -5.52
C THR A 91 -9.72 5.14 -5.29
N LEU A 92 -8.94 4.40 -6.06
CA LEU A 92 -7.51 4.24 -5.81
C LEU A 92 -6.71 5.45 -6.29
N HIS A 93 -6.00 6.07 -5.34
CA HIS A 93 -5.06 7.15 -5.63
C HIS A 93 -3.74 6.81 -4.96
N ALA A 94 -2.67 6.81 -5.73
CA ALA A 94 -1.34 6.45 -5.24
C ALA A 94 -0.30 7.48 -5.68
N GLY A 95 0.71 7.66 -4.85
CA GLY A 95 1.83 8.53 -5.19
C GLY A 95 3.08 8.16 -4.40
N HIS A 96 4.20 8.65 -4.88
CA HIS A 96 5.49 8.50 -4.21
C HIS A 96 5.96 9.87 -3.77
N PHE A 97 6.30 9.99 -2.49
CA PHE A 97 6.59 11.28 -1.86
C PHE A 97 7.91 11.23 -1.13
N GLU A 98 8.58 12.38 -1.09
CA GLU A 98 9.74 12.59 -0.23
C GLU A 98 9.30 13.51 0.91
N LYS A 99 9.76 13.20 2.12
CA LYS A 99 9.46 14.02 3.28
C LYS A 99 10.20 15.36 3.15
N GLN A 100 9.47 16.46 3.32
CA GLN A 100 10.02 17.81 3.18
C GLN A 100 10.20 18.52 4.53
N ILE A 101 9.38 18.16 5.51
CA ILE A 101 9.37 18.88 6.81
C ILE A 101 9.46 17.86 7.94
#